data_478c7c60fa8498b08c6e56cf858c5045
#
_entry.id   478c7c60fa8498b08c6e56cf858c5045
#
_cell.length_a   1.000
_cell.length_b   1.000
_cell.length_c   1.000
_cell.angle_alpha   90.00
_cell.angle_beta   90.00
_cell.angle_gamma   90.00
#
_symmetry.space_group_name_H-M   'P 1'
#
loop_
_entity.id
_entity.type
_entity.pdbx_description
1 polymer ?
#
loop_
_entity_poly.entity_id
_entity_poly.type
_entity_poly.pdbx_seq_one_letter_code
_entity_poly.pdbx_strand_id
1 'polypeptide(L)'
;MLAGLPTQPEITDRMIAPFFGLETQVYTEIKAGFAERAREAALGLLENFDLRERVDRLPFERGATVVGLGDSITDDYQSWFEILRNLVEERRPQDGIRFVNAGISGDTTSQIISRFLGVVQERPAWILSMMGTNDVRRHGEDPTKILVSHDETAANLGMIKHFAEEQTNANLIWMTPTPVIEEKIAKSPFLAPQQLMWRNDDLEEVAGIVRDIDDPFIDLQDIMRKPVDPELLLPDGLHPSLEGQQLIAAALVERLAEGRGR
;
A
#
# COMPACT_ATOMS: atom_id res chain seq x y z
N MET A 1 6.19 16.79 -3.01
CA MET A 1 6.14 18.12 -3.66
C MET A 1 5.88 18.07 -5.19
N LEU A 2 5.73 16.89 -5.80
CA LEU A 2 5.37 16.74 -7.23
C LEU A 2 3.91 16.29 -7.43
N ALA A 3 3.23 15.88 -6.38
CA ALA A 3 1.86 15.33 -6.42
C ALA A 3 0.75 16.35 -6.75
N GLY A 4 1.07 17.59 -7.01
CA GLY A 4 0.09 18.64 -7.35
C GLY A 4 0.23 19.26 -8.73
N LEU A 5 1.19 18.79 -9.53
CA LEU A 5 1.33 19.29 -10.90
C LEU A 5 0.63 18.31 -11.85
N PRO A 6 -0.27 18.78 -12.73
CA PRO A 6 -0.80 17.97 -13.83
C PRO A 6 0.35 17.73 -14.82
N THR A 7 1.25 16.83 -14.46
CA THR A 7 2.40 16.47 -15.29
C THR A 7 1.97 15.34 -16.21
N GLN A 8 2.15 15.55 -17.52
CA GLN A 8 2.11 14.43 -18.43
C GLN A 8 3.18 13.41 -17.98
N PRO A 9 2.87 12.10 -17.93
CA PRO A 9 3.81 11.07 -17.45
C PRO A 9 5.21 11.18 -18.07
N GLU A 10 5.29 11.52 -19.36
CA GLU A 10 6.52 11.73 -20.10
C GLU A 10 7.40 12.87 -19.52
N ILE A 11 6.79 13.95 -19.03
CA ILE A 11 7.54 15.06 -18.43
C ILE A 11 8.09 14.62 -17.07
N THR A 12 7.29 13.87 -16.30
CA THR A 12 7.71 13.34 -14.99
C THR A 12 8.89 12.38 -15.16
N ASP A 13 8.81 11.44 -16.08
CA ASP A 13 9.89 10.47 -16.35
C ASP A 13 11.19 11.16 -16.80
N ARG A 14 11.08 12.20 -17.61
CA ARG A 14 12.22 13.02 -18.05
C ARG A 14 12.90 13.76 -16.90
N MET A 15 12.14 14.14 -15.87
CA MET A 15 12.67 14.81 -14.69
C MET A 15 13.28 13.82 -13.70
N ILE A 16 12.73 12.62 -13.57
CA ILE A 16 13.10 11.64 -12.56
C ILE A 16 14.23 10.72 -13.00
N ALA A 17 14.26 10.29 -14.26
CA ALA A 17 15.28 9.37 -14.77
C ALA A 17 16.72 9.76 -14.43
N PRO A 18 17.14 11.05 -14.54
CA PRO A 18 18.50 11.47 -14.20
C PRO A 18 18.87 11.27 -12.73
N PHE A 19 17.91 11.29 -11.78
CA PHE A 19 18.19 11.02 -10.37
C PHE A 19 18.64 9.57 -10.13
N PHE A 20 18.25 8.66 -11.04
CA PHE A 20 18.68 7.27 -11.03
C PHE A 20 19.88 7.02 -11.93
N GLY A 21 20.45 8.07 -12.57
CA GLY A 21 21.53 7.93 -13.53
C GLY A 21 21.09 7.21 -14.82
N LEU A 22 19.82 7.26 -15.17
CA LEU A 22 19.24 6.58 -16.32
C LEU A 22 18.86 7.56 -17.42
N GLU A 23 18.93 7.09 -18.67
CA GLU A 23 18.26 7.73 -19.79
C GLU A 23 16.74 7.60 -19.63
N THR A 24 16.00 8.62 -20.07
CA THR A 24 14.53 8.63 -19.91
C THR A 24 13.85 7.40 -20.52
N GLN A 25 14.32 6.98 -21.70
CA GLN A 25 13.77 5.79 -22.37
C GLN A 25 13.96 4.53 -21.54
N VAL A 26 15.15 4.30 -20.99
CA VAL A 26 15.48 3.14 -20.15
C VAL A 26 14.61 3.17 -18.89
N TYR A 27 14.45 4.33 -18.26
CA TYR A 27 13.58 4.50 -17.10
C TYR A 27 12.11 4.15 -17.41
N THR A 28 11.59 4.63 -18.55
CA THR A 28 10.23 4.33 -19.02
C THR A 28 10.04 2.84 -19.31
N GLU A 29 11.02 2.21 -19.95
CA GLU A 29 11.00 0.75 -20.24
C GLU A 29 11.01 -0.08 -18.96
N ILE A 30 11.78 0.30 -17.94
CA ILE A 30 11.80 -0.36 -16.63
C ILE A 30 10.42 -0.23 -15.97
N LYS A 31 9.82 0.96 -15.97
CA LYS A 31 8.46 1.17 -15.42
C LYS A 31 7.41 0.34 -16.15
N ALA A 32 7.47 0.29 -17.47
CA ALA A 32 6.57 -0.53 -18.28
C ALA A 32 6.72 -2.02 -17.93
N GLY A 33 7.95 -2.49 -17.69
CA GLY A 33 8.22 -3.85 -17.24
C GLY A 33 7.65 -4.15 -15.86
N PHE A 34 7.65 -3.19 -14.93
CA PHE A 34 6.98 -3.35 -13.62
C PHE A 34 5.47 -3.41 -13.78
N ALA A 35 4.88 -2.52 -14.58
CA ALA A 35 3.44 -2.49 -14.82
C ALA A 35 2.95 -3.80 -15.48
N GLU A 36 3.72 -4.35 -16.44
CA GLU A 36 3.37 -5.64 -17.08
C GLU A 36 3.43 -6.79 -16.07
N ARG A 37 4.43 -6.85 -15.18
CA ARG A 37 4.47 -7.88 -14.12
C ARG A 37 3.28 -7.77 -13.16
N ALA A 38 2.86 -6.56 -12.80
CA ALA A 38 1.65 -6.38 -11.98
C ALA A 38 0.40 -6.88 -12.71
N ARG A 39 0.33 -6.66 -14.04
CA ARG A 39 -0.74 -7.18 -14.88
C ARG A 39 -0.71 -8.70 -14.99
N GLU A 40 0.45 -9.29 -15.24
CA GLU A 40 0.63 -10.76 -15.26
C GLU A 40 0.25 -11.39 -13.91
N ALA A 41 0.62 -10.77 -12.80
CA ALA A 41 0.25 -11.18 -11.45
C ALA A 41 -1.28 -11.17 -11.26
N ALA A 42 -1.96 -10.13 -11.74
CA ALA A 42 -3.43 -10.06 -11.71
C ALA A 42 -4.07 -11.15 -12.57
N LEU A 43 -3.56 -11.40 -13.79
CA LEU A 43 -4.05 -12.47 -14.66
C LEU A 43 -3.88 -13.84 -14.02
N GLY A 44 -2.73 -14.10 -13.37
CA GLY A 44 -2.50 -15.34 -12.64
C GLY A 44 -3.52 -15.54 -11.50
N LEU A 45 -3.84 -14.49 -10.76
CA LEU A 45 -4.89 -14.55 -9.73
C LEU A 45 -6.28 -14.85 -10.31
N LEU A 46 -6.59 -14.35 -11.51
CA LEU A 46 -7.86 -14.61 -12.21
C LEU A 46 -8.01 -16.03 -12.73
N GLU A 47 -6.96 -16.85 -12.73
CA GLU A 47 -7.07 -18.29 -13.01
C GLU A 47 -7.89 -19.01 -11.91
N ASN A 48 -7.88 -18.48 -10.69
CA ASN A 48 -8.74 -18.95 -9.61
C ASN A 48 -10.19 -18.48 -9.87
N PHE A 49 -11.09 -19.44 -10.08
CA PHE A 49 -12.49 -19.17 -10.39
C PHE A 49 -13.20 -18.38 -9.29
N ASP A 50 -12.99 -18.73 -8.01
CA ASP A 50 -13.66 -18.10 -6.88
C ASP A 50 -13.19 -16.63 -6.71
N LEU A 51 -11.90 -16.37 -6.87
CA LEU A 51 -11.38 -15.02 -6.82
C LEU A 51 -11.92 -14.17 -7.99
N ARG A 52 -11.97 -14.74 -9.18
CA ARG A 52 -12.53 -14.07 -10.35
C ARG A 52 -13.98 -13.63 -10.15
N GLU A 53 -14.83 -14.53 -9.60
CA GLU A 53 -16.21 -14.18 -9.26
C GLU A 53 -16.31 -13.11 -8.17
N ARG A 54 -15.37 -13.10 -7.22
CA ARG A 54 -15.30 -12.06 -6.18
C ARG A 54 -14.93 -10.71 -6.77
N VAL A 55 -14.00 -10.63 -7.74
CA VAL A 55 -13.67 -9.40 -8.47
C VAL A 55 -14.89 -8.83 -9.18
N ASP A 56 -15.72 -9.69 -9.81
CA ASP A 56 -16.96 -9.28 -10.47
C ASP A 56 -17.98 -8.66 -9.49
N ARG A 57 -17.92 -9.05 -8.21
CA ARG A 57 -18.82 -8.59 -7.14
C ARG A 57 -18.24 -7.49 -6.25
N LEU A 58 -17.05 -6.98 -6.56
CA LEU A 58 -16.50 -5.87 -5.78
C LEU A 58 -17.47 -4.69 -5.74
N PRO A 59 -17.64 -4.05 -4.56
CA PRO A 59 -18.68 -3.03 -4.35
C PRO A 59 -18.37 -1.67 -4.96
N PHE A 60 -17.44 -1.63 -5.91
CA PHE A 60 -17.07 -0.41 -6.61
C PHE A 60 -18.15 -0.06 -7.64
N GLU A 61 -18.79 1.09 -7.49
CA GLU A 61 -19.77 1.58 -8.42
C GLU A 61 -19.13 2.06 -9.73
N ARG A 62 -19.91 2.11 -10.81
CA ARG A 62 -19.43 2.60 -12.11
C ARG A 62 -18.99 4.06 -12.00
N GLY A 63 -17.81 4.35 -12.52
CA GLY A 63 -17.19 5.66 -12.45
C GLY A 63 -16.64 6.04 -11.07
N ALA A 64 -16.66 5.12 -10.10
CA ALA A 64 -16.11 5.38 -8.78
C ALA A 64 -14.61 5.68 -8.82
N THR A 65 -14.16 6.52 -7.90
CA THR A 65 -12.73 6.70 -7.64
C THR A 65 -12.34 5.87 -6.42
N VAL A 66 -11.33 5.02 -6.60
CA VAL A 66 -10.70 4.22 -5.56
C VAL A 66 -9.29 4.77 -5.32
N VAL A 67 -8.99 5.14 -4.08
CA VAL A 67 -7.68 5.67 -3.69
C VAL A 67 -6.95 4.64 -2.83
N GLY A 68 -5.73 4.27 -3.22
CA GLY A 68 -4.80 3.52 -2.38
C GLY A 68 -3.94 4.48 -1.57
N LEU A 69 -4.07 4.49 -0.26
CA LEU A 69 -3.37 5.41 0.63
C LEU A 69 -2.36 4.65 1.48
N GLY A 70 -1.09 5.07 1.46
CA GLY A 70 -0.05 4.37 2.22
C GLY A 70 1.36 4.89 1.99
N ASP A 71 2.30 3.99 2.23
CA ASP A 71 3.73 4.22 2.10
C ASP A 71 4.35 3.50 0.88
N SER A 72 5.62 3.06 0.96
CA SER A 72 6.33 2.38 -0.12
C SER A 72 5.66 1.08 -0.59
N ILE A 73 4.95 0.38 0.30
CA ILE A 73 4.29 -0.89 -0.04
C ILE A 73 3.10 -0.65 -0.98
N THR A 74 2.48 0.54 -0.88
CA THR A 74 1.40 0.98 -1.77
C THR A 74 1.95 1.70 -3.01
N ASP A 75 3.04 2.49 -2.87
CA ASP A 75 3.68 3.28 -3.93
C ASP A 75 4.34 2.42 -5.02
N ASP A 76 4.71 1.17 -4.72
CA ASP A 76 5.37 0.25 -5.63
C ASP A 76 4.56 0.06 -6.93
N TYR A 77 5.25 0.07 -8.08
CA TYR A 77 4.65 -0.18 -9.39
C TYR A 77 4.05 -1.58 -9.54
N GLN A 78 4.40 -2.51 -8.66
CA GLN A 78 3.87 -3.88 -8.60
C GLN A 78 3.03 -4.10 -7.32
N SER A 79 2.58 -3.02 -6.68
CA SER A 79 1.86 -3.09 -5.41
C SER A 79 0.54 -3.85 -5.51
N TRP A 80 0.05 -4.27 -4.36
CA TRP A 80 -1.30 -4.81 -4.17
C TRP A 80 -2.37 -3.91 -4.82
N PHE A 81 -2.15 -2.60 -4.81
CA PHE A 81 -3.08 -1.63 -5.38
C PHE A 81 -3.05 -1.64 -6.91
N GLU A 82 -1.87 -1.74 -7.51
CA GLU A 82 -1.72 -1.87 -8.96
C GLU A 82 -2.24 -3.22 -9.46
N ILE A 83 -2.05 -4.30 -8.67
CA ILE A 83 -2.64 -5.61 -8.95
C ILE A 83 -4.16 -5.54 -8.88
N LEU A 84 -4.74 -4.92 -7.83
CA LEU A 84 -6.19 -4.72 -7.72
C LEU A 84 -6.74 -3.92 -8.91
N ARG A 85 -6.06 -2.85 -9.33
CA ARG A 85 -6.44 -2.09 -10.51
C ARG A 85 -6.54 -2.99 -11.74
N ASN A 86 -5.50 -3.77 -12.01
CA ASN A 86 -5.47 -4.69 -13.15
C ASN A 86 -6.57 -5.76 -13.07
N LEU A 87 -6.84 -6.32 -11.89
CA LEU A 87 -7.95 -7.26 -11.68
C LEU A 87 -9.30 -6.66 -12.12
N VAL A 88 -9.55 -5.41 -11.72
CA VAL A 88 -10.81 -4.72 -12.04
C VAL A 88 -10.85 -4.29 -13.51
N GLU A 89 -9.76 -3.77 -14.06
CA GLU A 89 -9.69 -3.39 -15.47
C GLU A 89 -9.90 -4.59 -16.41
N GLU A 90 -9.37 -5.76 -16.08
CA GLU A 90 -9.55 -6.98 -16.87
C GLU A 90 -10.98 -7.56 -16.77
N ARG A 91 -11.61 -7.45 -15.60
CA ARG A 91 -12.93 -8.04 -15.38
C ARG A 91 -14.09 -7.08 -15.62
N ARG A 92 -13.88 -5.78 -15.36
CA ARG A 92 -14.92 -4.76 -15.35
C ARG A 92 -14.52 -3.51 -16.15
N PRO A 93 -13.95 -3.64 -17.37
CA PRO A 93 -13.43 -2.49 -18.14
C PRO A 93 -14.52 -1.46 -18.48
N GLN A 94 -15.79 -1.88 -18.53
CA GLN A 94 -16.92 -1.01 -18.87
C GLN A 94 -17.40 -0.16 -17.69
N ASP A 95 -16.92 -0.43 -16.48
CA ASP A 95 -17.35 0.30 -15.29
C ASP A 95 -16.64 1.64 -15.14
N GLY A 96 -15.51 1.84 -15.82
CA GLY A 96 -14.79 3.12 -15.82
C GLY A 96 -14.32 3.54 -14.43
N ILE A 97 -13.96 2.57 -13.57
CA ILE A 97 -13.47 2.83 -12.22
C ILE A 97 -12.08 3.46 -12.31
N ARG A 98 -11.88 4.55 -11.59
CA ARG A 98 -10.62 5.27 -11.57
C ARG A 98 -9.82 4.91 -10.33
N PHE A 99 -8.62 4.39 -10.52
CA PHE A 99 -7.68 4.05 -9.46
C PHE A 99 -6.63 5.16 -9.33
N VAL A 100 -6.40 5.64 -8.11
CA VAL A 100 -5.41 6.67 -7.77
C VAL A 100 -4.49 6.11 -6.69
N ASN A 101 -3.25 5.83 -7.07
CA ASN A 101 -2.23 5.44 -6.10
C ASN A 101 -1.73 6.70 -5.39
N ALA A 102 -2.03 6.80 -4.10
CA ALA A 102 -1.60 7.85 -3.20
C ALA A 102 -0.59 7.32 -2.16
N GLY A 103 0.13 6.24 -2.48
CA GLY A 103 1.30 5.81 -1.73
C GLY A 103 2.46 6.78 -1.92
N ILE A 104 3.25 7.02 -0.88
CA ILE A 104 4.54 7.73 -0.97
C ILE A 104 5.56 6.99 -0.11
N SER A 105 6.62 6.54 -0.77
CA SER A 105 7.70 5.79 -0.12
C SER A 105 8.29 6.53 1.09
N GLY A 106 8.33 5.84 2.23
CA GLY A 106 8.89 6.37 3.48
C GLY A 106 7.93 7.18 4.35
N ASP A 107 6.70 7.46 3.88
CA ASP A 107 5.73 8.23 4.66
C ASP A 107 5.38 7.53 5.98
N THR A 108 5.35 8.32 7.03
CA THR A 108 4.73 8.01 8.32
C THR A 108 3.27 8.49 8.33
N THR A 109 2.49 8.06 9.33
CA THR A 109 1.10 8.52 9.50
C THR A 109 1.00 10.05 9.63
N SER A 110 1.98 10.71 10.27
CA SER A 110 2.06 12.17 10.38
C SER A 110 2.23 12.87 9.02
N GLN A 111 3.02 12.26 8.11
CA GLN A 111 3.21 12.78 6.75
C GLN A 111 1.96 12.57 5.91
N ILE A 112 1.28 11.44 6.06
CA ILE A 112 0.01 11.16 5.39
C ILE A 112 -1.06 12.20 5.76
N ILE A 113 -1.20 12.55 7.05
CA ILE A 113 -2.09 13.64 7.49
C ILE A 113 -1.81 14.93 6.73
N SER A 114 -0.54 15.33 6.62
CA SER A 114 -0.14 16.60 6.01
C SER A 114 -0.53 16.73 4.53
N ARG A 115 -0.75 15.61 3.84
CA ARG A 115 -1.14 15.56 2.42
C ARG A 115 -2.55 15.03 2.17
N PHE A 116 -3.33 14.76 3.22
CA PHE A 116 -4.67 14.16 3.09
C PHE A 116 -5.64 15.02 2.28
N LEU A 117 -5.47 16.34 2.25
CA LEU A 117 -6.27 17.22 1.38
C LEU A 117 -6.15 16.83 -0.10
N GLY A 118 -5.00 16.32 -0.54
CA GLY A 118 -4.82 15.78 -1.90
C GLY A 118 -5.73 14.57 -2.15
N VAL A 119 -5.90 13.70 -1.16
CA VAL A 119 -6.83 12.56 -1.22
C VAL A 119 -8.28 13.03 -1.34
N VAL A 120 -8.68 14.03 -0.56
CA VAL A 120 -10.02 14.62 -0.60
C VAL A 120 -10.33 15.22 -2.00
N GLN A 121 -9.34 15.88 -2.62
CA GLN A 121 -9.50 16.48 -3.95
C GLN A 121 -9.76 15.44 -5.06
N GLU A 122 -9.34 14.20 -4.87
CA GLU A 122 -9.64 13.09 -5.78
C GLU A 122 -11.11 12.64 -5.74
N ARG A 123 -11.89 13.12 -4.76
CA ARG A 123 -13.30 12.76 -4.52
C ARG A 123 -13.50 11.25 -4.45
N PRO A 124 -12.81 10.56 -3.53
CA PRO A 124 -12.85 9.11 -3.46
C PRO A 124 -14.25 8.60 -3.07
N ALA A 125 -14.66 7.50 -3.70
CA ALA A 125 -15.75 6.67 -3.22
C ALA A 125 -15.22 5.58 -2.27
N TRP A 126 -13.92 5.24 -2.40
CA TRP A 126 -13.22 4.28 -1.56
C TRP A 126 -11.81 4.76 -1.25
N ILE A 127 -11.40 4.60 0.01
CA ILE A 127 -10.03 4.77 0.47
C ILE A 127 -9.58 3.42 1.05
N LEU A 128 -8.60 2.81 0.41
CA LEU A 128 -7.98 1.57 0.83
C LEU A 128 -6.62 1.92 1.44
N SER A 129 -6.47 1.75 2.76
CA SER A 129 -5.32 2.32 3.47
C SER A 129 -4.45 1.25 4.12
N MET A 130 -3.14 1.35 3.90
CA MET A 130 -2.10 0.55 4.57
C MET A 130 -0.94 1.47 4.95
N MET A 131 -0.75 1.69 6.25
CA MET A 131 0.23 2.64 6.76
C MET A 131 0.70 2.28 8.18
N GLY A 132 1.70 2.99 8.67
CA GLY A 132 2.25 2.81 10.01
C GLY A 132 3.54 2.00 10.05
N THR A 133 3.92 1.32 8.96
CA THR A 133 5.20 0.61 8.87
C THR A 133 6.37 1.56 9.16
N ASN A 134 6.37 2.77 8.61
CA ASN A 134 7.46 3.73 8.84
C ASN A 134 7.39 4.43 10.19
N ASP A 135 6.26 4.43 10.87
CA ASP A 135 6.12 4.99 12.22
C ASP A 135 7.04 4.27 13.20
N VAL A 136 7.15 2.97 13.07
CA VAL A 136 7.97 2.12 13.94
C VAL A 136 9.42 1.92 13.45
N ARG A 137 9.81 2.62 12.39
CA ARG A 137 11.20 2.60 11.91
C ARG A 137 12.14 3.17 12.97
N ARG A 138 13.24 2.49 13.20
CA ARG A 138 14.30 2.87 14.13
C ARG A 138 15.57 3.21 13.38
N HIS A 139 16.37 4.11 13.94
CA HIS A 139 17.62 4.60 13.36
C HIS A 139 18.76 4.51 14.38
N GLY A 140 19.97 4.14 13.93
CA GLY A 140 21.17 4.14 14.73
C GLY A 140 21.59 2.75 15.25
N GLU A 141 22.74 2.68 15.89
CA GLU A 141 23.34 1.43 16.37
C GLU A 141 22.60 0.83 17.59
N ASP A 142 22.00 1.67 18.43
CA ASP A 142 21.19 1.24 19.58
C ASP A 142 19.85 1.97 19.56
N PRO A 143 18.95 1.58 18.66
CA PRO A 143 17.72 2.29 18.42
C PRO A 143 16.69 1.98 19.50
N THR A 144 16.58 2.86 20.49
CA THR A 144 15.57 2.78 21.55
C THR A 144 14.27 3.50 21.18
N LYS A 145 14.29 4.35 20.12
CA LYS A 145 13.18 5.19 19.71
C LYS A 145 12.66 4.80 18.34
N ILE A 146 11.33 4.63 18.20
CA ILE A 146 10.60 4.60 16.93
C ILE A 146 10.36 6.04 16.44
N LEU A 147 10.13 6.25 15.14
CA LEU A 147 9.94 7.60 14.56
C LEU A 147 8.70 8.29 15.12
N VAL A 148 7.58 7.61 15.14
CA VAL A 148 6.30 8.07 15.67
C VAL A 148 5.91 7.13 16.80
N SER A 149 5.55 7.65 17.97
CA SER A 149 5.11 6.81 19.09
C SER A 149 3.78 6.12 18.79
N HIS A 150 3.50 4.98 19.40
CA HIS A 150 2.25 4.25 19.20
C HIS A 150 1.02 5.11 19.56
N ASP A 151 1.10 5.92 20.62
CA ASP A 151 0.03 6.87 20.98
C ASP A 151 -0.21 7.91 19.87
N GLU A 152 0.85 8.43 19.27
CA GLU A 152 0.76 9.38 18.16
C GLU A 152 0.26 8.69 16.90
N THR A 153 0.70 7.46 16.61
CA THR A 153 0.16 6.66 15.51
C THR A 153 -1.36 6.47 15.66
N ALA A 154 -1.82 6.12 16.87
CA ALA A 154 -3.26 5.97 17.16
C ALA A 154 -4.02 7.31 16.94
N ALA A 155 -3.47 8.42 17.42
CA ALA A 155 -4.05 9.74 17.22
C ALA A 155 -4.09 10.13 15.73
N ASN A 156 -3.03 9.80 14.97
CA ASN A 156 -2.93 10.07 13.54
C ASN A 156 -3.95 9.26 12.73
N LEU A 157 -4.10 7.96 13.02
CA LEU A 157 -5.11 7.11 12.36
C LEU A 157 -6.53 7.61 12.67
N GLY A 158 -6.80 7.99 13.92
CA GLY A 158 -8.06 8.61 14.31
C GLY A 158 -8.33 9.92 13.56
N MET A 159 -7.32 10.76 13.34
CA MET A 159 -7.43 11.99 12.57
C MET A 159 -7.66 11.73 11.08
N ILE A 160 -6.99 10.74 10.49
CA ILE A 160 -7.21 10.33 9.09
C ILE A 160 -8.64 9.84 8.89
N LYS A 161 -9.15 9.00 9.82
CA LYS A 161 -10.54 8.56 9.84
C LYS A 161 -11.50 9.76 9.90
N HIS A 162 -11.29 10.66 10.84
CA HIS A 162 -12.09 11.88 10.98
C HIS A 162 -12.11 12.73 9.70
N PHE A 163 -10.96 12.94 9.07
CA PHE A 163 -10.91 13.67 7.80
C PHE A 163 -11.63 12.94 6.67
N ALA A 164 -11.53 11.62 6.59
CA ALA A 164 -12.25 10.83 5.60
C ALA A 164 -13.77 10.97 5.77
N GLU A 165 -14.26 10.89 7.01
CA GLU A 165 -15.68 11.02 7.35
C GLU A 165 -16.24 12.43 7.11
N GLU A 166 -15.49 13.47 7.53
CA GLU A 166 -15.97 14.86 7.45
C GLU A 166 -15.83 15.49 6.06
N GLN A 167 -14.83 15.06 5.29
CA GLN A 167 -14.48 15.74 4.03
C GLN A 167 -14.77 14.89 2.78
N THR A 168 -15.19 13.63 2.96
CA THR A 168 -15.52 12.72 1.85
C THR A 168 -16.76 11.90 2.17
N ASN A 169 -17.28 11.19 1.14
CA ASN A 169 -18.28 10.14 1.32
C ASN A 169 -17.65 8.76 1.09
N ALA A 170 -16.34 8.62 1.24
CA ALA A 170 -15.62 7.40 0.94
C ALA A 170 -15.90 6.29 1.96
N ASN A 171 -16.00 5.07 1.47
CA ASN A 171 -15.87 3.89 2.31
C ASN A 171 -14.38 3.69 2.62
N LEU A 172 -14.04 3.59 3.89
CA LEU A 172 -12.67 3.40 4.35
C LEU A 172 -12.44 1.94 4.73
N ILE A 173 -11.35 1.38 4.24
CA ILE A 173 -10.86 0.03 4.59
C ILE A 173 -9.43 0.18 5.09
N TRP A 174 -9.15 -0.39 6.25
CA TRP A 174 -7.84 -0.43 6.84
C TRP A 174 -7.14 -1.77 6.56
N MET A 175 -5.82 -1.73 6.41
CA MET A 175 -4.97 -2.92 6.43
C MET A 175 -3.89 -2.72 7.49
N THR A 176 -3.64 -3.75 8.30
CA THR A 176 -2.52 -3.71 9.24
C THR A 176 -1.20 -3.67 8.47
N PRO A 177 -0.10 -3.11 9.02
CA PRO A 177 1.21 -3.25 8.41
C PRO A 177 1.57 -4.74 8.27
N THR A 178 2.37 -5.07 7.27
CA THR A 178 2.88 -6.43 7.07
C THR A 178 3.94 -6.77 8.11
N PRO A 179 4.09 -8.05 8.52
CA PRO A 179 5.24 -8.48 9.31
C PRO A 179 6.52 -8.45 8.46
N VAL A 180 7.68 -8.46 9.11
CA VAL A 180 9.01 -8.35 8.49
C VAL A 180 9.92 -9.52 8.86
N ILE A 181 11.02 -9.69 8.14
CA ILE A 181 12.11 -10.62 8.50
C ILE A 181 13.30 -9.79 8.99
N GLU A 182 13.37 -9.58 10.29
CA GLU A 182 14.36 -8.71 10.96
C GLU A 182 15.80 -9.07 10.61
N GLU A 183 16.11 -10.38 10.48
CA GLU A 183 17.45 -10.84 10.10
C GLU A 183 17.82 -10.45 8.65
N LYS A 184 16.86 -10.39 7.73
CA LYS A 184 17.10 -9.91 6.37
C LYS A 184 17.31 -8.40 6.36
N ILE A 185 16.52 -7.64 7.12
CA ILE A 185 16.69 -6.19 7.28
C ILE A 185 18.10 -5.86 7.76
N ALA A 186 18.55 -6.54 8.82
CA ALA A 186 19.88 -6.33 9.40
C ALA A 186 21.04 -6.65 8.44
N LYS A 187 20.80 -7.43 7.38
CA LYS A 187 21.77 -7.81 6.34
C LYS A 187 21.53 -7.12 5.01
N SER A 188 20.47 -6.35 4.88
CA SER A 188 20.10 -5.67 3.63
C SER A 188 21.19 -4.69 3.20
N PRO A 189 21.70 -4.77 1.95
CA PRO A 189 22.71 -3.84 1.44
C PRO A 189 22.22 -2.41 1.33
N PHE A 190 20.90 -2.18 1.42
CA PHE A 190 20.28 -0.86 1.33
C PHE A 190 19.89 -0.31 2.70
N LEU A 191 19.40 -1.14 3.62
CA LEU A 191 18.87 -0.72 4.91
C LEU A 191 19.95 -0.73 6.01
N ALA A 192 20.78 -1.76 6.04
CA ALA A 192 21.82 -1.92 7.07
C ALA A 192 22.88 -0.79 7.07
N PRO A 193 23.40 -0.30 5.92
CA PRO A 193 24.33 0.84 5.91
C PRO A 193 23.74 2.13 6.46
N GLN A 194 22.41 2.28 6.41
CA GLN A 194 21.67 3.41 6.95
C GLN A 194 21.26 3.20 8.41
N GLN A 195 21.64 2.07 9.00
CA GLN A 195 21.27 1.65 10.36
C GLN A 195 19.76 1.69 10.59
N LEU A 196 19.00 1.25 9.58
CA LEU A 196 17.54 1.18 9.67
C LEU A 196 17.12 -0.18 10.22
N MET A 197 16.10 -0.15 11.08
CA MET A 197 15.59 -1.34 11.74
C MET A 197 14.07 -1.25 11.92
N TRP A 198 13.41 -2.38 11.80
CA TRP A 198 12.02 -2.62 12.17
C TRP A 198 11.94 -3.86 13.04
N ARG A 199 11.02 -3.87 14.00
CA ARG A 199 10.74 -5.01 14.88
C ARG A 199 9.31 -5.45 14.73
N ASN A 200 9.09 -6.76 14.69
CA ASN A 200 7.74 -7.31 14.58
C ASN A 200 6.88 -6.96 15.79
N ASP A 201 7.45 -6.83 16.99
CA ASP A 201 6.69 -6.42 18.17
C ASP A 201 6.12 -5.00 18.02
N ASP A 202 6.90 -4.06 17.47
CA ASP A 202 6.43 -2.70 17.21
C ASP A 202 5.35 -2.67 16.11
N LEU A 203 5.48 -3.50 15.07
CA LEU A 203 4.48 -3.64 14.01
C LEU A 203 3.18 -4.27 14.51
N GLU A 204 3.27 -5.21 15.45
CA GLU A 204 2.11 -5.81 16.09
C GLU A 204 1.33 -4.79 16.94
N GLU A 205 2.02 -3.88 17.63
CA GLU A 205 1.36 -2.78 18.36
C GLU A 205 0.58 -1.87 17.38
N VAL A 206 1.17 -1.51 16.23
CA VAL A 206 0.44 -0.75 15.19
C VAL A 206 -0.73 -1.55 14.64
N ALA A 207 -0.57 -2.85 14.43
CA ALA A 207 -1.67 -3.70 13.99
C ALA A 207 -2.79 -3.75 15.03
N GLY A 208 -2.46 -3.78 16.32
CA GLY A 208 -3.41 -3.65 17.44
C GLY A 208 -4.22 -2.35 17.34
N ILE A 209 -3.54 -1.22 17.11
CA ILE A 209 -4.22 0.07 16.93
C ILE A 209 -5.20 0.02 15.74
N VAL A 210 -4.81 -0.59 14.61
CA VAL A 210 -5.70 -0.73 13.45
C VAL A 210 -6.91 -1.61 13.76
N ARG A 211 -6.72 -2.72 14.50
CA ARG A 211 -7.83 -3.62 14.91
C ARG A 211 -8.83 -2.93 15.85
N ASP A 212 -8.36 -1.97 16.64
CA ASP A 212 -9.20 -1.20 17.58
C ASP A 212 -10.00 -0.08 16.89
N ILE A 213 -9.75 0.22 15.61
CA ILE A 213 -10.55 1.16 14.83
C ILE A 213 -11.91 0.51 14.54
N ASP A 214 -13.00 1.23 14.84
CA ASP A 214 -14.37 0.78 14.52
C ASP A 214 -14.70 0.97 13.03
N ASP A 215 -13.93 0.30 12.18
CA ASP A 215 -14.08 0.26 10.72
C ASP A 215 -13.68 -1.13 10.18
N PRO A 216 -14.09 -1.49 8.96
CA PRO A 216 -13.63 -2.71 8.32
C PRO A 216 -12.11 -2.71 8.14
N PHE A 217 -11.46 -3.81 8.51
CA PHE A 217 -10.02 -3.98 8.32
C PHE A 217 -9.65 -5.37 7.78
N ILE A 218 -8.39 -5.48 7.34
CA ILE A 218 -7.73 -6.72 6.91
C ILE A 218 -6.48 -6.89 7.76
N ASP A 219 -6.38 -8.02 8.43
CA ASP A 219 -5.25 -8.34 9.28
C ASP A 219 -4.13 -9.05 8.51
N LEU A 220 -3.17 -8.28 8.02
CA LEU A 220 -2.03 -8.83 7.29
C LEU A 220 -1.02 -9.52 8.20
N GLN A 221 -1.01 -9.21 9.52
CA GLN A 221 -0.19 -9.94 10.49
C GLN A 221 -0.64 -11.40 10.63
N ASP A 222 -1.96 -11.61 10.59
CA ASP A 222 -2.53 -12.97 10.65
C ASP A 222 -2.40 -13.70 9.30
N ILE A 223 -2.68 -13.01 8.20
CA ILE A 223 -2.64 -13.58 6.84
C ILE A 223 -1.23 -14.03 6.46
N MET A 224 -0.22 -13.18 6.68
CA MET A 224 1.17 -13.49 6.33
C MET A 224 1.86 -14.38 7.36
N ARG A 225 1.26 -14.54 8.55
CA ARG A 225 1.69 -15.40 9.68
C ARG A 225 3.13 -15.15 10.16
N LYS A 226 3.44 -15.62 11.36
CA LYS A 226 4.80 -15.61 11.92
C LYS A 226 5.23 -17.05 12.22
N PRO A 227 6.42 -17.53 11.79
CA PRO A 227 7.39 -16.78 10.97
C PRO A 227 6.87 -16.55 9.53
N VAL A 228 7.23 -15.38 9.00
CA VAL A 228 6.85 -15.02 7.62
C VAL A 228 7.56 -15.92 6.63
N ASP A 229 6.82 -16.40 5.62
CA ASP A 229 7.41 -17.10 4.50
C ASP A 229 8.41 -16.16 3.78
N PRO A 230 9.70 -16.55 3.69
CA PRO A 230 10.70 -15.72 3.04
C PRO A 230 10.41 -15.35 1.58
N GLU A 231 9.56 -16.12 0.89
CA GLU A 231 9.16 -15.84 -0.50
C GLU A 231 8.16 -14.69 -0.60
N LEU A 232 7.43 -14.37 0.48
CA LEU A 232 6.48 -13.26 0.51
C LEU A 232 7.13 -11.88 0.65
N LEU A 233 8.43 -11.82 0.96
CA LEU A 233 9.17 -10.57 1.12
C LEU A 233 10.38 -10.52 0.18
N LEU A 234 10.70 -9.32 -0.26
CA LEU A 234 11.92 -9.05 -1.00
C LEU A 234 13.18 -9.42 -0.17
N PRO A 235 14.37 -9.51 -0.80
CA PRO A 235 15.61 -9.79 -0.09
C PRO A 235 15.95 -8.80 1.04
N ASP A 236 15.34 -7.61 1.06
CA ASP A 236 15.51 -6.62 2.12
C ASP A 236 14.77 -6.99 3.42
N GLY A 237 13.84 -7.93 3.36
CA GLY A 237 13.06 -8.42 4.51
C GLY A 237 11.97 -7.48 5.01
N LEU A 238 11.74 -6.36 4.33
CA LEU A 238 10.75 -5.33 4.68
C LEU A 238 9.60 -5.27 3.67
N HIS A 239 9.93 -5.13 2.39
CA HIS A 239 8.93 -4.93 1.35
C HIS A 239 8.38 -6.27 0.85
N PRO A 240 7.07 -6.39 0.61
CA PRO A 240 6.49 -7.59 0.00
C PRO A 240 7.07 -7.86 -1.39
N SER A 241 7.33 -9.13 -1.69
CA SER A 241 7.61 -9.61 -3.04
C SER A 241 6.38 -9.49 -3.92
N LEU A 242 6.49 -9.84 -5.20
CA LEU A 242 5.31 -9.89 -6.08
C LEU A 242 4.25 -10.85 -5.55
N GLU A 243 4.68 -12.02 -5.03
CA GLU A 243 3.82 -13.00 -4.38
C GLU A 243 3.17 -12.44 -3.11
N GLY A 244 3.94 -11.69 -2.31
CA GLY A 244 3.40 -10.99 -1.14
C GLY A 244 2.36 -9.94 -1.52
N GLN A 245 2.62 -9.16 -2.57
CA GLN A 245 1.67 -8.18 -3.10
C GLN A 245 0.40 -8.83 -3.67
N GLN A 246 0.53 -9.99 -4.35
CA GLN A 246 -0.62 -10.79 -4.80
C GLN A 246 -1.47 -11.28 -3.63
N LEU A 247 -0.83 -11.76 -2.56
CA LEU A 247 -1.53 -12.21 -1.35
C LEU A 247 -2.34 -11.09 -0.73
N ILE A 248 -1.76 -9.88 -0.61
CA ILE A 248 -2.46 -8.69 -0.07
C ILE A 248 -3.65 -8.32 -0.97
N ALA A 249 -3.45 -8.29 -2.29
CA ALA A 249 -4.51 -7.97 -3.24
C ALA A 249 -5.67 -8.99 -3.19
N ALA A 250 -5.36 -10.30 -3.09
CA ALA A 250 -6.34 -11.34 -2.96
C ALA A 250 -7.15 -11.21 -1.66
N ALA A 251 -6.49 -11.00 -0.52
CA ALA A 251 -7.14 -10.80 0.76
C ALA A 251 -8.09 -9.58 0.75
N LEU A 252 -7.68 -8.50 0.08
CA LEU A 252 -8.51 -7.31 -0.10
C LEU A 252 -9.77 -7.62 -0.95
N VAL A 253 -9.61 -8.35 -2.06
CA VAL A 253 -10.73 -8.78 -2.91
C VAL A 253 -11.70 -9.65 -2.10
N GLU A 254 -11.19 -10.60 -1.33
CA GLU A 254 -12.01 -11.47 -0.47
C GLU A 254 -12.82 -10.65 0.52
N ARG A 255 -12.16 -9.77 1.26
CA ARG A 255 -12.81 -8.92 2.29
C ARG A 255 -13.87 -7.99 1.70
N LEU A 256 -13.58 -7.36 0.56
CA LEU A 256 -14.53 -6.45 -0.09
C LEU A 256 -15.73 -7.18 -0.69
N ALA A 257 -15.53 -8.39 -1.26
CA ALA A 257 -16.60 -9.19 -1.85
C ALA A 257 -17.57 -9.81 -0.82
N GLU A 258 -17.13 -9.99 0.43
CA GLU A 258 -17.98 -10.47 1.53
C GLU A 258 -19.01 -9.41 1.98
N GLY A 259 -18.86 -8.17 1.54
CA GLY A 259 -19.71 -7.07 1.96
C GLY A 259 -19.38 -6.57 3.38
N ARG A 260 -20.10 -5.56 3.85
CA ARG A 260 -20.03 -5.12 5.25
C ARG A 260 -20.59 -6.23 6.13
N GLY A 261 -19.73 -7.14 6.58
CA GLY A 261 -20.03 -7.92 7.75
C GLY A 261 -20.37 -6.96 8.89
N ARG A 262 -21.54 -7.13 9.47
CA ARG A 262 -22.04 -6.37 10.61
C ARG A 262 -21.12 -6.53 11.81
#